data_4216ada87864e3901801ba573d7a8f02
#
_entry.id   4216ada87864e3901801ba573d7a8f02
#
_cell.length_a   1.000
_cell.length_b   1.000
_cell.length_c   1.000
_cell.angle_alpha   90.00
_cell.angle_beta   90.00
_cell.angle_gamma   90.00
#
_symmetry.space_group_name_H-M   'P 1'
#
loop_
_entity.id
_entity.type
_entity.pdbx_description
1 polymer ?
#
loop_
_entity_poly.entity_id
_entity_poly.type
_entity_poly.pdbx_seq_one_letter_code
_entity_poly.pdbx_strand_id
1 'polypeptide(L)'
;MRGKSVTIFCSGLVFVFVCLIVGARAQVESFYRGKTITIVVGYNPGDAHDLWARAYSRTMGRYIPGNPNVIVRNMPGGGTMIAANYVYGVAEPDGATLGSIFPSLYFAQLMGRKEVKFDWGKFTWIGTPEHNGSVF
;
A
#
# COMPACT_ATOMS: atom_id res chain seq x y z
N MET A 1 44.45 -19.34 -23.70
CA MET A 1 44.09 -19.40 -22.25
C MET A 1 43.16 -18.27 -21.76
N ARG A 2 42.63 -17.40 -22.63
CA ARG A 2 41.79 -16.24 -22.27
C ARG A 2 40.29 -16.53 -22.04
N GLY A 3 39.73 -17.62 -22.56
CA GLY A 3 38.30 -17.92 -22.49
C GLY A 3 37.81 -18.42 -21.12
N LYS A 4 38.64 -19.14 -20.37
CA LYS A 4 38.20 -19.73 -19.09
C LYS A 4 38.02 -18.69 -17.97
N SER A 5 38.77 -17.60 -17.96
CA SER A 5 38.67 -16.55 -16.94
C SER A 5 37.38 -15.71 -17.09
N VAL A 6 36.96 -15.43 -18.33
CA VAL A 6 35.74 -14.66 -18.59
C VAL A 6 34.49 -15.46 -18.19
N THR A 7 34.46 -16.77 -18.45
CA THR A 7 33.32 -17.64 -18.10
C THR A 7 33.15 -17.74 -16.58
N ILE A 8 34.23 -17.83 -15.82
CA ILE A 8 34.20 -17.89 -14.35
C ILE A 8 33.68 -16.55 -13.77
N PHE A 9 34.13 -15.41 -14.37
CA PHE A 9 33.71 -14.07 -13.92
C PHE A 9 32.21 -13.83 -14.17
N CYS A 10 31.69 -14.20 -15.34
CA CYS A 10 30.23 -14.09 -15.63
C CYS A 10 29.42 -15.03 -14.75
N SER A 11 29.85 -16.25 -14.47
CA SER A 11 29.17 -17.19 -13.59
C SER A 11 29.09 -16.68 -12.15
N GLY A 12 30.17 -16.09 -11.64
CA GLY A 12 30.20 -15.47 -10.31
C GLY A 12 29.25 -14.29 -10.17
N LEU A 13 29.18 -13.44 -11.20
CA LEU A 13 28.29 -12.27 -11.20
C LEU A 13 26.81 -12.65 -11.20
N VAL A 14 26.44 -13.66 -12.00
CA VAL A 14 25.08 -14.19 -12.04
C VAL A 14 24.68 -14.81 -10.70
N PHE A 15 25.58 -15.56 -10.06
CA PHE A 15 25.33 -16.17 -8.76
C PHE A 15 25.09 -15.13 -7.66
N VAL A 16 25.88 -14.05 -7.61
CA VAL A 16 25.70 -12.94 -6.67
C VAL A 16 24.36 -12.23 -6.89
N PHE A 17 23.96 -12.02 -8.15
CA PHE A 17 22.70 -11.36 -8.48
C PHE A 17 21.49 -12.21 -8.07
N VAL A 18 21.54 -13.52 -8.25
CA VAL A 18 20.47 -14.45 -7.81
C VAL A 18 20.38 -14.48 -6.28
N CYS A 19 21.48 -14.49 -5.55
CA CYS A 19 21.46 -14.45 -4.09
C CYS A 19 20.83 -13.17 -3.52
N LEU A 20 21.04 -12.02 -4.17
CA LEU A 20 20.45 -10.75 -3.74
C LEU A 20 18.91 -10.74 -3.90
N ILE A 21 18.40 -11.34 -5.00
CA ILE A 21 16.95 -11.41 -5.24
C ILE A 21 16.26 -12.35 -4.24
N VAL A 22 16.87 -13.49 -3.94
CA VAL A 22 16.33 -14.47 -2.97
C VAL A 22 16.28 -13.88 -1.56
N GLY A 23 17.34 -13.14 -1.16
CA GLY A 23 17.39 -12.48 0.15
C GLY A 23 16.29 -11.45 0.35
N ALA A 24 15.98 -10.63 -0.68
CA ALA A 24 14.93 -9.63 -0.62
C ALA A 24 13.52 -10.24 -0.46
N ARG A 25 13.24 -11.36 -1.15
CA ARG A 25 11.95 -12.06 -1.02
C ARG A 25 11.76 -12.69 0.36
N ALA A 26 12.79 -13.30 0.92
CA ALA A 26 12.74 -13.90 2.24
C ALA A 26 12.47 -12.85 3.34
N GLN A 27 13.03 -11.65 3.19
CA GLN A 27 12.82 -10.57 4.16
C GLN A 27 11.37 -10.04 4.13
N VAL A 28 10.77 -9.88 2.95
CA VAL A 28 9.36 -9.45 2.81
C VAL A 28 8.41 -10.50 3.37
N GLU A 29 8.67 -11.79 3.11
CA GLU A 29 7.87 -12.87 3.68
C GLU A 29 7.91 -12.89 5.21
N SER A 30 9.07 -12.69 5.81
CA SER A 30 9.22 -12.64 7.27
C SER A 30 8.50 -11.43 7.87
N PHE A 31 8.48 -10.30 7.16
CA PHE A 31 7.86 -9.06 7.63
C PHE A 31 6.35 -9.17 7.81
N TYR A 32 5.64 -9.74 6.84
CA TYR A 32 4.17 -9.84 6.89
C TYR A 32 3.64 -11.12 7.56
N ARG A 33 4.51 -12.09 7.85
CA ARG A 33 4.09 -13.35 8.48
C ARG A 33 3.49 -13.10 9.86
N GLY A 34 2.23 -13.55 10.04
CA GLY A 34 1.47 -13.36 11.28
C GLY A 34 0.97 -11.93 11.53
N LYS A 35 1.21 -10.99 10.62
CA LYS A 35 0.65 -9.64 10.70
C LYS A 35 -0.75 -9.55 10.13
N THR A 36 -1.44 -8.49 10.54
CA THR A 36 -2.73 -8.09 9.99
C THR A 36 -2.57 -6.77 9.26
N ILE A 37 -2.97 -6.73 7.98
CA ILE A 37 -3.09 -5.48 7.22
C ILE A 37 -4.50 -4.93 7.44
N THR A 38 -4.60 -3.65 7.79
CA THR A 38 -5.88 -2.95 7.98
C THR A 38 -6.14 -2.00 6.82
N ILE A 39 -7.26 -2.19 6.12
CA ILE A 39 -7.75 -1.22 5.12
C ILE A 39 -8.71 -0.28 5.83
N VAL A 40 -8.29 0.96 6.06
CA VAL A 40 -9.11 2.04 6.63
C VAL A 40 -9.92 2.67 5.50
N VAL A 41 -11.24 2.53 5.56
CA VAL A 41 -12.17 3.02 4.54
C VAL A 41 -12.87 4.26 5.06
N GLY A 42 -12.68 5.41 4.40
CA GLY A 42 -13.28 6.70 4.78
C GLY A 42 -14.78 6.82 4.49
N TYR A 43 -15.45 5.73 4.13
CA TYR A 43 -16.86 5.65 3.75
C TYR A 43 -17.66 4.76 4.69
N ASN A 44 -18.99 4.86 4.61
CA ASN A 44 -19.87 4.02 5.41
C ASN A 44 -19.80 2.55 4.97
N PRO A 45 -20.06 1.61 5.88
CA PRO A 45 -20.24 0.21 5.51
C PRO A 45 -21.32 0.05 4.45
N GLY A 46 -21.03 -0.71 3.39
CA GLY A 46 -21.92 -0.96 2.27
C GLY A 46 -21.80 0.02 1.11
N ASP A 47 -21.06 1.12 1.25
CA ASP A 47 -20.72 2.00 0.12
C ASP A 47 -19.81 1.28 -0.89
N ALA A 48 -19.77 1.75 -2.13
CA ALA A 48 -18.96 1.15 -3.19
C ALA A 48 -17.50 0.94 -2.79
N HIS A 49 -16.89 1.93 -2.13
CA HIS A 49 -15.49 1.84 -1.66
C HIS A 49 -15.31 0.80 -0.54
N ASP A 50 -16.32 0.62 0.31
CA ASP A 50 -16.32 -0.43 1.32
C ASP A 50 -16.44 -1.82 0.68
N LEU A 51 -17.29 -1.97 -0.34
CA LEU A 51 -17.44 -3.22 -1.09
C LEU A 51 -16.13 -3.60 -1.80
N TRP A 52 -15.45 -2.65 -2.43
CA TRP A 52 -14.11 -2.86 -3.01
C TRP A 52 -13.09 -3.29 -1.96
N ALA A 53 -13.01 -2.58 -0.83
CA ALA A 53 -12.07 -2.92 0.24
C ALA A 53 -12.32 -4.34 0.78
N ARG A 54 -13.59 -4.74 0.93
CA ARG A 54 -13.95 -6.11 1.36
C ARG A 54 -13.62 -7.17 0.29
N ALA A 55 -13.78 -6.85 -0.98
CA ALA A 55 -13.35 -7.75 -2.06
C ALA A 55 -11.83 -7.98 -2.02
N TYR A 56 -11.05 -6.90 -1.86
CA TYR A 56 -9.59 -7.00 -1.71
C TYR A 56 -9.19 -7.74 -0.43
N SER A 57 -9.83 -7.47 0.70
CA SER A 57 -9.48 -8.12 1.98
C SER A 57 -9.59 -9.64 1.91
N ARG A 58 -10.51 -10.17 1.11
CA ARG A 58 -10.69 -11.64 0.93
C ARG A 58 -9.62 -12.29 0.08
N THR A 59 -8.94 -11.53 -0.76
CA THR A 59 -8.06 -12.09 -1.80
C THR A 59 -6.61 -11.62 -1.69
N MET A 60 -6.38 -10.38 -1.26
CA MET A 60 -5.08 -9.72 -1.33
C MET A 60 -4.00 -10.44 -0.51
N GLY A 61 -4.34 -10.96 0.67
CA GLY A 61 -3.39 -11.62 1.56
C GLY A 61 -2.61 -12.75 0.89
N ARG A 62 -3.28 -13.53 0.01
CA ARG A 62 -2.65 -14.65 -0.70
C ARG A 62 -1.58 -14.23 -1.72
N TYR A 63 -1.58 -12.96 -2.14
CA TYR A 63 -0.60 -12.41 -3.08
C TYR A 63 0.54 -11.65 -2.39
N ILE A 64 0.46 -11.50 -1.06
CA ILE A 64 1.49 -10.85 -0.27
C ILE A 64 2.36 -11.92 0.40
N PRO A 65 3.68 -11.90 0.22
CA PRO A 65 4.59 -12.82 0.91
C PRO A 65 4.36 -12.81 2.43
N GLY A 66 4.27 -13.97 3.04
CA GLY A 66 3.91 -14.10 4.46
C GLY A 66 2.42 -14.29 4.72
N ASN A 67 1.57 -14.17 3.70
CA ASN A 67 0.13 -14.42 3.73
C ASN A 67 -0.58 -13.74 4.93
N PRO A 68 -0.46 -12.41 5.07
CA PRO A 68 -1.06 -11.68 6.18
C PRO A 68 -2.58 -11.76 6.17
N ASN A 69 -3.18 -11.68 7.34
CA ASN A 69 -4.61 -11.43 7.44
C ASN A 69 -4.91 -9.99 6.95
N VAL A 70 -6.03 -9.79 6.26
CA VAL A 70 -6.45 -8.46 5.79
C VAL A 70 -7.86 -8.16 6.29
N ILE A 71 -8.00 -7.07 7.04
CA ILE A 71 -9.28 -6.63 7.60
C ILE A 71 -9.68 -5.24 7.07
N VAL A 72 -10.99 -4.96 7.12
CA VAL A 72 -11.54 -3.66 6.75
C VAL A 72 -12.07 -2.96 7.99
N ARG A 73 -11.71 -1.67 8.14
CA ARG A 73 -12.18 -0.79 9.19
C ARG A 73 -12.78 0.47 8.59
N ASN A 74 -14.08 0.68 8.76
CA ASN A 74 -14.72 1.90 8.31
C ASN A 74 -14.46 3.06 9.28
N MET A 75 -14.15 4.23 8.73
CA MET A 75 -13.89 5.46 9.46
C MET A 75 -14.48 6.64 8.68
N PRO A 76 -15.83 6.70 8.57
CA PRO A 76 -16.50 7.73 7.77
C PRO A 76 -16.42 9.09 8.45
N GLY A 77 -16.60 10.16 7.65
CA GLY A 77 -16.75 11.53 8.12
C GLY A 77 -15.86 12.53 7.40
N GLY A 78 -16.37 13.77 7.30
CA GLY A 78 -15.68 14.88 6.66
C GLY A 78 -15.31 14.66 5.19
N GLY A 79 -16.10 13.87 4.44
CA GLY A 79 -15.71 13.49 3.06
C GLY A 79 -14.41 12.69 3.04
N THR A 80 -14.27 11.70 3.90
CA THR A 80 -13.11 10.85 4.13
C THR A 80 -11.91 11.54 4.85
N MET A 81 -12.07 12.80 5.28
CA MET A 81 -11.04 13.57 5.96
C MET A 81 -10.56 12.90 7.26
N ILE A 82 -11.48 12.30 8.03
CA ILE A 82 -11.16 11.61 9.28
C ILE A 82 -10.22 10.42 9.00
N ALA A 83 -10.56 9.61 8.01
CA ALA A 83 -9.72 8.48 7.61
C ALA A 83 -8.33 8.92 7.10
N ALA A 84 -8.28 9.98 6.28
CA ALA A 84 -7.02 10.52 5.76
C ALA A 84 -6.11 11.03 6.89
N ASN A 85 -6.66 11.80 7.83
CA ASN A 85 -5.91 12.29 8.98
C ASN A 85 -5.41 11.13 9.87
N TYR A 86 -6.24 10.09 10.06
CA TYR A 86 -5.85 8.91 10.83
C TYR A 86 -4.69 8.16 10.17
N VAL A 87 -4.80 7.87 8.88
CA VAL A 87 -3.75 7.13 8.15
C VAL A 87 -2.44 7.91 8.13
N TYR A 88 -2.51 9.23 8.01
CA TYR A 88 -1.32 10.08 7.94
C TYR A 88 -0.63 10.30 9.29
N GLY A 89 -1.39 10.56 10.35
CA GLY A 89 -0.82 11.09 11.59
C GLY A 89 -1.00 10.19 12.82
N VAL A 90 -1.77 9.10 12.72
CA VAL A 90 -2.09 8.23 13.86
C VAL A 90 -1.67 6.79 13.61
N ALA A 91 -1.89 6.29 12.40
CA ALA A 91 -1.49 4.92 12.05
C ALA A 91 0.03 4.78 12.06
N GLU A 92 0.52 3.64 12.53
CA GLU A 92 1.95 3.34 12.46
C GLU A 92 2.42 3.28 11.01
N PRO A 93 3.54 3.93 10.65
CA PRO A 93 4.06 3.94 9.28
C PRO A 93 4.85 2.67 8.94
N ASP A 94 4.32 1.51 9.34
CA ASP A 94 4.96 0.20 9.20
C ASP A 94 4.51 -0.58 7.95
N GLY A 95 3.70 0.05 7.07
CA GLY A 95 3.19 -0.60 5.87
C GLY A 95 2.03 -1.58 6.11
N ALA A 96 1.51 -1.70 7.32
CA ALA A 96 0.37 -2.55 7.64
C ALA A 96 -0.99 -1.81 7.62
N THR A 97 -1.00 -0.50 7.40
CA THR A 97 -2.24 0.28 7.28
C THR A 97 -2.36 0.89 5.89
N LEU A 98 -3.48 0.62 5.22
CA LEU A 98 -3.84 1.16 3.92
C LEU A 98 -5.05 2.09 4.07
N GLY A 99 -5.09 3.20 3.31
CA GLY A 99 -6.21 4.13 3.28
C GLY A 99 -7.01 4.04 1.98
N SER A 100 -8.32 3.90 2.07
CA SER A 100 -9.27 4.12 0.97
C SER A 100 -9.96 5.45 1.21
N ILE A 101 -9.43 6.51 0.59
CA ILE A 101 -9.79 7.91 0.80
C ILE A 101 -10.17 8.58 -0.52
N PHE A 102 -10.92 9.67 -0.45
CA PHE A 102 -11.43 10.35 -1.64
C PHE A 102 -10.38 11.30 -2.24
N PRO A 103 -10.09 11.23 -3.55
CA PRO A 103 -9.07 12.05 -4.19
C PRO A 103 -9.27 13.55 -4.05
N SER A 104 -10.53 14.04 -3.91
CA SER A 104 -10.81 15.47 -3.78
C SER A 104 -10.25 16.11 -2.50
N LEU A 105 -9.76 15.32 -1.55
CA LEU A 105 -9.05 15.84 -0.38
C LEU A 105 -7.78 16.63 -0.74
N TYR A 106 -7.20 16.36 -1.92
CA TYR A 106 -6.15 17.19 -2.48
C TYR A 106 -6.56 18.66 -2.59
N PHE A 107 -7.77 18.93 -3.10
CA PHE A 107 -8.29 20.30 -3.18
C PHE A 107 -8.55 20.91 -1.80
N ALA A 108 -8.98 20.11 -0.83
CA ALA A 108 -9.15 20.59 0.55
C ALA A 108 -7.82 21.10 1.15
N GLN A 109 -6.71 20.43 0.86
CA GLN A 109 -5.38 20.87 1.23
C GLN A 109 -4.99 22.16 0.50
N LEU A 110 -5.19 22.24 -0.83
CA LEU A 110 -4.87 23.44 -1.61
C LEU A 110 -5.66 24.68 -1.16
N MET A 111 -6.92 24.50 -0.73
CA MET A 111 -7.76 25.56 -0.18
C MET A 111 -7.38 25.95 1.27
N GLY A 112 -6.38 25.34 1.86
CA GLY A 112 -5.93 25.64 3.22
C GLY A 112 -6.95 25.33 4.32
N ARG A 113 -7.79 24.29 4.14
CA ARG A 113 -8.79 23.89 5.14
C ARG A 113 -8.12 23.48 6.45
N LYS A 114 -8.58 24.03 7.56
CA LYS A 114 -7.99 23.82 8.90
C LYS A 114 -8.10 22.37 9.39
N GLU A 115 -9.06 21.63 8.88
CA GLU A 115 -9.31 20.23 9.21
C GLU A 115 -8.28 19.26 8.58
N VAL A 116 -7.55 19.71 7.56
CA VAL A 116 -6.49 18.94 6.91
C VAL A 116 -5.28 18.85 7.83
N LYS A 117 -4.93 17.64 8.23
CA LYS A 117 -3.75 17.33 9.08
C LYS A 117 -2.74 16.42 8.37
N PHE A 118 -2.84 16.30 7.05
CA PHE A 118 -1.98 15.49 6.21
C PHE A 118 -1.31 16.35 5.13
N ASP A 119 -0.26 15.79 4.55
CA ASP A 119 0.35 16.28 3.32
C ASP A 119 0.10 15.24 2.22
N TRP A 120 -0.70 15.62 1.21
CA TRP A 120 -1.10 14.74 0.12
C TRP A 120 0.09 14.16 -0.65
N GLY A 121 1.15 14.94 -0.79
CA GLY A 121 2.38 14.53 -1.47
C GLY A 121 3.23 13.51 -0.71
N LYS A 122 2.94 13.29 0.57
CA LYS A 122 3.68 12.34 1.42
C LYS A 122 3.01 10.99 1.60
N PHE A 123 1.82 10.80 1.03
CA PHE A 123 1.24 9.47 0.96
C PHE A 123 1.98 8.60 -0.06
N THR A 124 2.15 7.33 0.26
CA THR A 124 2.59 6.33 -0.72
C THR A 124 1.37 5.80 -1.45
N TRP A 125 1.22 6.17 -2.71
CA TRP A 125 0.08 5.75 -3.54
C TRP A 125 0.33 4.37 -4.13
N ILE A 126 -0.61 3.45 -3.93
CA ILE A 126 -0.51 2.06 -4.41
C ILE A 126 -1.26 1.90 -5.73
N GLY A 127 -2.45 2.50 -5.85
CA GLY A 127 -3.29 2.39 -7.03
C GLY A 127 -4.75 2.71 -6.75
N THR A 128 -5.58 2.51 -7.77
CA THR A 128 -7.03 2.66 -7.69
C THR A 128 -7.72 1.44 -8.30
N PRO A 129 -8.85 0.98 -7.73
CA PRO A 129 -9.65 -0.11 -8.33
C PRO A 129 -10.36 0.31 -9.61
N GLU A 130 -10.56 1.62 -9.81
CA GLU A 130 -11.30 2.18 -10.93
C GLU A 130 -10.45 3.22 -11.67
N HIS A 131 -10.61 3.25 -12.98
CA HIS A 131 -10.08 4.32 -13.81
C HIS A 131 -11.24 5.25 -14.18
N ASN A 132 -11.49 6.27 -13.36
CA ASN A 132 -12.47 7.30 -13.64
C ASN A 132 -11.77 8.46 -14.34
N GLY A 133 -11.99 8.60 -15.64
CA GLY A 133 -11.62 9.80 -16.37
C GLY A 133 -12.52 10.97 -15.95
N SER A 134 -12.03 11.87 -15.11
CA SER A 134 -12.70 13.14 -14.85
C SER A 134 -12.34 14.10 -15.98
N VAL A 135 -13.33 14.54 -16.76
CA VAL A 135 -13.19 15.63 -17.75
C VAL A 135 -13.57 16.91 -17.03
N PHE A 136 -12.64 17.83 -16.96
CA PHE A 136 -12.89 19.21 -16.49
C PHE A 136 -13.04 20.14 -17.68
#